data_4ccbcb6d1dcc58f77367dd69eb6f8300
#
_entry.id   4ccbcb6d1dcc58f77367dd69eb6f8300
#
_cell.length_a   1.000
_cell.length_b   1.000
_cell.length_c   1.000
_cell.angle_alpha   90.00
_cell.angle_beta   90.00
_cell.angle_gamma   90.00
#
_symmetry.space_group_name_H-M   'P 1'
#
loop_
_entity.id
_entity.type
_entity.pdbx_description
1 polymer ?
#
loop_
_entity_poly.entity_id
_entity_poly.type
_entity_poly.pdbx_seq_one_letter_code
_entity_poly.pdbx_strand_id
1 'polypeptide(L)'
;MITIITVGKIKEKYIREGIDEYLKRLTKYVKIELIELDDECFDKEKTLKKEEEKIEKKLNKKSFIITLEIEGKQLNSLEFANLIDKTTVNNSDITFIIGGSYGLSSDIKKLSNYRLSFSNMTFPHQLFRLIFIEQLYRSYKILNNETYHK
;
A
#
# COMPACT_ATOMS: atom_id res chain seq x y z
N MET A 1 -5.84 -6.30 -11.18
CA MET A 1 -6.42 -5.92 -9.87
C MET A 1 -5.33 -5.46 -8.92
N ILE A 2 -5.64 -4.52 -8.07
CA ILE A 2 -4.74 -4.09 -7.01
C ILE A 2 -5.30 -4.55 -5.67
N THR A 3 -4.48 -5.22 -4.89
CA THR A 3 -4.80 -5.59 -3.51
C THR A 3 -3.95 -4.74 -2.58
N ILE A 4 -4.55 -4.16 -1.57
CA ILE A 4 -3.86 -3.39 -0.54
C ILE A 4 -4.08 -4.10 0.79
N ILE A 5 -3.02 -4.64 1.37
CA ILE A 5 -3.06 -5.30 2.69
C ILE A 5 -2.47 -4.34 3.71
N THR A 6 -3.25 -3.98 4.71
CA THR A 6 -2.80 -3.07 5.78
C THR A 6 -2.97 -3.74 7.13
N VAL A 7 -2.02 -3.49 8.03
CA VAL A 7 -2.11 -3.95 9.41
C VAL A 7 -2.66 -2.82 10.28
N GLY A 8 -3.75 -3.12 10.98
CA GLY A 8 -4.53 -2.17 11.77
C GLY A 8 -5.71 -1.60 11.00
N LYS A 9 -6.76 -1.25 11.71
CA LYS A 9 -7.98 -0.68 11.13
C LYS A 9 -8.01 0.83 11.28
N ILE A 10 -8.70 1.50 10.36
CA ILE A 10 -8.89 2.94 10.44
C ILE A 10 -9.93 3.24 11.53
N LYS A 11 -9.56 4.09 12.48
CA LYS A 11 -10.41 4.50 13.61
C LYS A 11 -10.96 5.91 13.46
N GLU A 12 -10.20 6.81 12.78
CA GLU A 12 -10.58 8.20 12.60
C GLU A 12 -11.57 8.34 11.44
N LYS A 13 -12.73 8.91 11.75
CA LYS A 13 -13.81 9.07 10.76
C LYS A 13 -13.37 9.85 9.53
N TYR A 14 -12.65 10.97 9.72
CA TYR A 14 -12.23 11.82 8.60
C TYR A 14 -11.25 11.10 7.66
N ILE A 15 -10.43 10.21 8.20
CA ILE A 15 -9.50 9.41 7.39
C ILE A 15 -10.28 8.33 6.63
N ARG A 16 -11.23 7.65 7.29
CA ARG A 16 -12.09 6.65 6.65
C ARG A 16 -12.87 7.28 5.49
N GLU A 17 -13.44 8.45 5.70
CA GLU A 17 -14.18 9.15 4.66
C GLU A 17 -13.27 9.55 3.48
N GLY A 18 -12.05 10.01 3.78
CA GLY A 18 -11.07 10.34 2.75
C GLY A 18 -10.64 9.12 1.93
N ILE A 19 -10.36 8.01 2.59
CA ILE A 19 -10.00 6.75 1.92
C ILE A 19 -11.14 6.28 1.03
N ASP A 20 -12.36 6.26 1.54
CA ASP A 20 -13.53 5.82 0.79
C ASP A 20 -13.78 6.70 -0.45
N GLU A 21 -13.54 8.01 -0.33
CA GLU A 21 -13.67 8.92 -1.46
C GLU A 21 -12.67 8.60 -2.58
N TYR A 22 -11.40 8.40 -2.24
CA TYR A 22 -10.40 8.06 -3.26
C TYR A 22 -10.59 6.65 -3.82
N LEU A 23 -10.98 5.68 -3.01
CA LEU A 23 -11.33 4.35 -3.51
C LEU A 23 -12.48 4.42 -4.51
N LYS A 24 -13.49 5.23 -4.23
CA LYS A 24 -14.60 5.46 -5.14
C LYS A 24 -14.13 6.06 -6.47
N ARG A 25 -13.26 7.08 -6.42
CA ARG A 25 -12.69 7.68 -7.63
C ARG A 25 -11.87 6.69 -8.45
N LEU A 26 -11.17 5.79 -7.77
CA LEU A 26 -10.33 4.77 -8.42
C LEU A 26 -11.12 3.69 -9.16
N THR A 27 -12.40 3.48 -8.82
CA THR A 27 -13.20 2.40 -9.40
C THR A 27 -13.31 2.48 -10.93
N LYS A 28 -13.21 3.67 -11.50
CA LYS A 28 -13.29 3.82 -12.96
C LYS A 28 -11.98 3.44 -13.68
N TYR A 29 -10.89 3.26 -12.95
CA TYR A 29 -9.58 2.94 -13.53
C TYR A 29 -9.13 1.52 -13.25
N VAL A 30 -9.39 1.02 -12.04
CA VAL A 30 -8.84 -0.25 -11.60
C VAL A 30 -9.72 -0.86 -10.50
N LYS A 31 -9.75 -2.18 -10.44
CA LYS A 31 -10.39 -2.89 -9.33
C LYS A 31 -9.43 -2.95 -8.16
N ILE A 32 -9.86 -2.48 -7.00
CA ILE A 32 -9.06 -2.48 -5.77
C ILE A 32 -9.77 -3.27 -4.70
N GLU A 33 -9.01 -4.13 -4.02
CA GLU A 33 -9.44 -4.81 -2.81
C GLU A 33 -8.58 -4.28 -1.65
N LEU A 34 -9.22 -3.69 -0.65
CA LEU A 34 -8.56 -3.24 0.58
C LEU A 34 -8.81 -4.26 1.68
N ILE A 35 -7.74 -4.88 2.17
CA ILE A 35 -7.79 -5.86 3.26
C ILE A 35 -7.15 -5.24 4.50
N GLU A 36 -7.96 -4.97 5.51
CA GLU A 36 -7.51 -4.43 6.79
C GLU A 36 -7.41 -5.56 7.80
N LEU A 37 -6.20 -5.83 8.27
CA LEU A 37 -5.94 -6.87 9.27
C LEU A 37 -5.88 -6.24 10.66
N ASP A 38 -6.32 -6.96 11.67
CA ASP A 38 -6.18 -6.50 13.05
C ASP A 38 -4.69 -6.45 13.43
N ASP A 39 -4.28 -5.35 14.07
CA ASP A 39 -2.95 -5.23 14.61
C ASP A 39 -2.81 -6.06 15.89
N GLU A 40 -1.58 -6.40 16.23
CA GLU A 40 -1.26 -7.14 17.45
C GLU A 40 -0.57 -6.22 18.45
N CYS A 41 -0.68 -6.57 19.73
CA CYS A 41 -0.19 -5.74 20.83
C CYS A 41 0.65 -6.57 21.81
N PHE A 42 1.81 -7.01 21.34
CA PHE A 42 2.80 -7.76 22.13
C PHE A 42 4.13 -7.02 22.07
N ASP A 43 5.22 -7.67 22.48
CA ASP A 43 6.55 -7.16 22.20
C ASP A 43 6.79 -7.13 20.67
N LYS A 44 7.83 -6.42 20.26
CA LYS A 44 8.11 -6.20 18.83
C LYS A 44 8.22 -7.50 18.05
N GLU A 45 8.99 -8.46 18.55
CA GLU A 45 9.25 -9.71 17.83
C GLU A 45 7.97 -10.53 17.64
N LYS A 46 7.20 -10.71 18.71
CA LYS A 46 5.96 -11.46 18.68
C LYS A 46 4.88 -10.77 17.83
N THR A 47 4.78 -9.44 17.92
CA THR A 47 3.86 -8.65 17.11
C THR A 47 4.15 -8.84 15.62
N LEU A 48 5.40 -8.66 15.22
CA LEU A 48 5.81 -8.83 13.82
C LEU A 48 5.52 -10.24 13.32
N LYS A 49 5.78 -11.26 14.13
CA LYS A 49 5.54 -12.64 13.73
C LYS A 49 4.04 -12.94 13.52
N LYS A 50 3.20 -12.48 14.43
CA LYS A 50 1.75 -12.69 14.34
C LYS A 50 1.14 -11.92 13.17
N GLU A 51 1.58 -10.69 12.95
CA GLU A 51 1.14 -9.89 11.81
C GLU A 51 1.59 -10.50 10.49
N GLU A 52 2.81 -11.02 10.42
CA GLU A 52 3.33 -11.76 9.27
C GLU A 52 2.41 -12.93 8.90
N GLU A 53 2.01 -13.73 9.88
CA GLU A 53 1.12 -14.87 9.65
C GLU A 53 -0.22 -14.43 9.05
N LYS A 54 -0.78 -13.33 9.52
CA LYS A 54 -2.03 -12.76 8.98
C LYS A 54 -1.86 -12.28 7.56
N ILE A 55 -0.75 -11.60 7.28
CA ILE A 55 -0.44 -11.09 5.93
C ILE A 55 -0.30 -12.27 4.96
N GLU A 56 0.46 -13.29 5.32
CA GLU A 56 0.70 -14.44 4.45
C GLU A 56 -0.58 -15.18 4.09
N LYS A 57 -1.55 -15.27 4.99
CA LYS A 57 -2.84 -15.91 4.73
C LYS A 57 -3.65 -15.18 3.64
N LYS A 58 -3.45 -13.89 3.48
CA LYS A 58 -4.18 -13.05 2.52
C LYS A 58 -3.39 -12.78 1.26
N LEU A 59 -2.11 -13.09 1.25
CA LEU A 59 -1.20 -12.74 0.19
C LEU A 59 -1.31 -13.67 -1.01
N ASN A 60 -1.56 -13.09 -2.18
CA ASN A 60 -1.39 -13.81 -3.45
C ASN A 60 0.08 -13.73 -3.87
N LYS A 61 0.81 -14.82 -3.65
CA LYS A 61 2.25 -14.87 -3.95
C LYS A 61 2.56 -14.81 -5.44
N LYS A 62 1.55 -14.93 -6.31
CA LYS A 62 1.72 -14.77 -7.76
C LYS A 62 1.61 -13.33 -8.20
N SER A 63 1.11 -12.44 -7.36
CA SER A 63 1.03 -11.01 -7.66
C SER A 63 2.42 -10.38 -7.58
N PHE A 64 2.56 -9.20 -8.21
CA PHE A 64 3.75 -8.38 -8.01
C PHE A 64 3.63 -7.67 -6.66
N ILE A 65 4.52 -7.98 -5.73
CA ILE A 65 4.44 -7.54 -4.34
C ILE A 65 5.30 -6.29 -4.14
N ILE A 66 4.66 -5.22 -3.67
CA ILE A 66 5.33 -3.96 -3.31
C ILE A 66 5.11 -3.72 -1.81
N THR A 67 6.19 -3.70 -1.05
CA THR A 67 6.15 -3.38 0.38
C THR A 67 6.44 -1.89 0.58
N LEU A 68 5.68 -1.25 1.46
CA LEU A 68 5.88 0.15 1.85
C LEU A 68 6.78 0.19 3.07
N GLU A 69 7.98 0.75 2.89
CA GLU A 69 9.02 0.77 3.92
C GLU A 69 9.80 2.08 3.87
N ILE A 70 10.19 2.61 5.04
CA ILE A 70 11.01 3.83 5.09
C ILE A 70 12.34 3.62 4.38
N GLU A 71 12.94 2.44 4.50
CA GLU A 71 14.23 2.08 3.89
C GLU A 71 14.13 1.72 2.42
N GLY A 72 12.95 1.71 1.85
CA GLY A 72 12.74 1.40 0.43
C GLY A 72 13.24 2.49 -0.50
N LYS A 73 13.08 2.27 -1.78
CA LYS A 73 13.45 3.26 -2.80
C LYS A 73 12.42 4.38 -2.85
N GLN A 74 12.89 5.64 -2.77
CA GLN A 74 12.01 6.80 -2.89
C GLN A 74 11.75 7.12 -4.37
N LEU A 75 10.49 7.41 -4.67
CA LEU A 75 10.05 7.82 -6.00
C LEU A 75 9.22 9.11 -5.87
N ASN A 76 9.25 9.93 -6.91
CA ASN A 76 8.29 11.02 -7.02
C ASN A 76 6.98 10.48 -7.62
N SER A 77 5.95 11.32 -7.71
CA SER A 77 4.62 10.90 -8.18
C SER A 77 4.63 10.40 -9.63
N LEU A 78 5.44 11.00 -10.49
CA LEU A 78 5.56 10.58 -11.89
C LEU A 78 6.25 9.22 -11.99
N GLU A 79 7.31 9.02 -11.22
CA GLU A 79 8.02 7.74 -11.16
C GLU A 79 7.14 6.63 -10.59
N PHE A 80 6.32 6.96 -9.59
CA PHE A 80 5.36 5.99 -9.02
C PHE A 80 4.31 5.58 -10.05
N ALA A 81 3.74 6.54 -10.78
CA ALA A 81 2.82 6.24 -11.88
C ALA A 81 3.47 5.32 -12.91
N ASN A 82 4.72 5.59 -13.28
CA ASN A 82 5.47 4.78 -14.24
C ASN A 82 5.74 3.37 -13.71
N LEU A 83 6.01 3.21 -12.41
CA LEU A 83 6.17 1.89 -11.78
C LEU A 83 4.88 1.07 -11.92
N ILE A 84 3.73 1.67 -11.64
CA ILE A 84 2.43 1.01 -11.78
C ILE A 84 2.20 0.59 -13.24
N ASP A 85 2.43 1.48 -14.17
CA ASP A 85 2.25 1.22 -15.60
C ASP A 85 3.11 0.05 -16.08
N LYS A 86 4.39 0.09 -15.81
CA LYS A 86 5.33 -0.97 -16.20
C LYS A 86 5.00 -2.30 -15.55
N THR A 87 4.57 -2.26 -14.29
CA THR A 87 4.24 -3.48 -13.56
C THR A 87 3.00 -4.15 -14.14
N THR A 88 1.97 -3.37 -14.49
CA THR A 88 0.72 -3.91 -15.05
C THR A 88 0.88 -4.50 -16.44
N VAL A 89 1.91 -4.12 -17.19
CA VAL A 89 2.20 -4.73 -18.50
C VAL A 89 2.51 -6.23 -18.36
N ASN A 90 3.23 -6.60 -17.31
CA ASN A 90 3.72 -7.98 -17.13
C ASN A 90 2.98 -8.76 -16.02
N ASN A 91 2.16 -8.10 -15.23
CA ASN A 91 1.50 -8.70 -14.07
C ASN A 91 0.03 -8.28 -14.02
N SER A 92 -0.87 -9.26 -13.93
CA SER A 92 -2.30 -8.98 -13.81
C SER A 92 -2.66 -8.39 -12.45
N ASP A 93 -1.89 -8.73 -11.42
CA ASP A 93 -2.18 -8.36 -10.04
C ASP A 93 -0.97 -7.73 -9.36
N ILE A 94 -1.23 -6.64 -8.65
CA ILE A 94 -0.25 -5.96 -7.80
C ILE A 94 -0.78 -5.99 -6.37
N THR A 95 0.09 -6.37 -5.42
CA THR A 95 -0.25 -6.32 -4.00
C THR A 95 0.66 -5.34 -3.28
N PHE A 96 0.07 -4.33 -2.66
CA PHE A 96 0.77 -3.41 -1.76
C PHE A 96 0.60 -3.88 -0.32
N ILE A 97 1.69 -3.87 0.45
CA ILE A 97 1.66 -4.28 1.86
C ILE A 97 2.13 -3.11 2.72
N ILE A 98 1.28 -2.70 3.65
CA ILE A 98 1.56 -1.63 4.61
C ILE A 98 1.53 -2.21 6.02
N GLY A 99 2.63 -2.13 6.74
CA GLY A 99 2.75 -2.68 8.08
C GLY A 99 2.10 -1.83 9.17
N GLY A 100 2.12 -2.38 10.38
CA GLY A 100 1.64 -1.69 11.58
C GLY A 100 2.74 -0.86 12.25
N SER A 101 2.64 -0.73 13.60
CA SER A 101 3.54 0.13 14.41
C SER A 101 5.02 -0.20 14.27
N TYR A 102 5.35 -1.47 14.11
CA TYR A 102 6.73 -1.93 13.98
C TYR A 102 7.15 -2.17 12.53
N GLY A 103 6.33 -1.74 11.57
CA GLY A 103 6.59 -1.99 10.16
C GLY A 103 6.29 -3.42 9.75
N LEU A 104 7.11 -3.98 8.88
CA LEU A 104 6.97 -5.34 8.35
C LEU A 104 8.11 -6.24 8.84
N SER A 105 7.83 -7.54 8.99
CA SER A 105 8.85 -8.51 9.33
C SER A 105 9.86 -8.67 8.18
N SER A 106 11.06 -9.16 8.51
CA SER A 106 12.08 -9.41 7.49
C SER A 106 11.62 -10.44 6.45
N ASP A 107 10.83 -11.43 6.86
CA ASP A 107 10.32 -12.45 5.94
C ASP A 107 9.32 -11.89 4.94
N ILE A 108 8.44 -10.97 5.35
CA ILE A 108 7.55 -10.26 4.43
C ILE A 108 8.36 -9.39 3.47
N LYS A 109 9.35 -8.66 3.98
CA LYS A 109 10.22 -7.83 3.12
C LYS A 109 10.93 -8.67 2.05
N LYS A 110 11.36 -9.88 2.38
CA LYS A 110 12.01 -10.79 1.42
C LYS A 110 11.07 -11.28 0.31
N LEU A 111 9.76 -11.28 0.54
CA LEU A 111 8.78 -11.66 -0.47
C LEU A 111 8.53 -10.54 -1.48
N SER A 112 8.95 -9.31 -1.21
CA SER A 112 8.67 -8.17 -2.07
C SER A 112 9.45 -8.24 -3.38
N ASN A 113 8.79 -7.85 -4.46
CA ASN A 113 9.42 -7.61 -5.75
C ASN A 113 9.95 -6.18 -5.84
N TYR A 114 9.39 -5.29 -5.04
CA TYR A 114 9.81 -3.89 -4.98
C TYR A 114 9.57 -3.33 -3.58
N ARG A 115 10.56 -2.66 -3.03
CA ARG A 115 10.48 -2.00 -1.71
C ARG A 115 10.40 -0.51 -1.94
N LEU A 116 9.26 0.09 -1.60
CA LEU A 116 8.93 1.48 -1.90
C LEU A 116 8.92 2.31 -0.62
N SER A 117 9.56 3.48 -0.65
CA SER A 117 9.47 4.48 0.42
C SER A 117 8.82 5.75 -0.09
N PHE A 118 7.85 6.27 0.67
CA PHE A 118 7.24 7.57 0.37
C PHE A 118 8.07 8.72 0.94
N SER A 119 8.80 8.49 2.03
CA SER A 119 9.58 9.51 2.70
C SER A 119 10.48 8.89 3.76
N ASN A 120 11.56 9.58 4.10
CA ASN A 120 12.36 9.26 5.28
C ASN A 120 11.66 9.67 6.57
N MET A 121 10.62 10.48 6.47
CA MET A 121 9.80 10.85 7.62
C MET A 121 8.82 9.75 7.98
N THR A 122 8.49 9.64 9.26
CA THR A 122 7.47 8.75 9.77
C THR A 122 6.13 9.48 9.78
N PHE A 123 5.11 8.86 9.23
CA PHE A 123 3.74 9.39 9.25
C PHE A 123 2.89 8.57 10.22
N PRO A 124 1.82 9.17 10.81
CA PRO A 124 0.82 8.37 11.51
C PRO A 124 0.23 7.33 10.57
N HIS A 125 0.06 6.09 11.04
CA HIS A 125 -0.38 4.97 10.18
C HIS A 125 -1.63 5.26 9.38
N GLN A 126 -2.65 5.78 10.04
CA GLN A 126 -3.94 6.02 9.40
C GLN A 126 -3.83 7.10 8.34
N LEU A 127 -3.14 8.19 8.65
CA LEU A 127 -2.92 9.28 7.70
C LEU A 127 -2.10 8.81 6.49
N PHE A 128 -1.09 7.98 6.73
CA PHE A 128 -0.26 7.44 5.64
C PHE A 128 -1.11 6.65 4.63
N ARG A 129 -2.08 5.88 5.09
CA ARG A 129 -2.96 5.12 4.19
C ARG A 129 -3.76 6.03 3.27
N LEU A 130 -4.24 7.14 3.80
CA LEU A 130 -4.93 8.14 2.99
C LEU A 130 -3.98 8.75 1.96
N ILE A 131 -2.76 9.11 2.36
CA ILE A 131 -1.73 9.64 1.48
C ILE A 131 -1.40 8.63 0.37
N PHE A 132 -1.24 7.36 0.73
CA PHE A 132 -0.93 6.29 -0.23
C PHE A 132 -2.05 6.13 -1.27
N ILE A 133 -3.29 6.07 -0.83
CA ILE A 133 -4.44 5.88 -1.74
C ILE A 133 -4.62 7.13 -2.62
N GLU A 134 -4.37 8.33 -2.10
CA GLU A 134 -4.38 9.55 -2.92
C GLU A 134 -3.30 9.48 -4.01
N GLN A 135 -2.08 9.05 -3.69
CA GLN A 135 -1.01 8.92 -4.69
C GLN A 135 -1.33 7.83 -5.72
N LEU A 136 -2.00 6.77 -5.32
CA LEU A 136 -2.47 5.75 -6.25
C LEU A 136 -3.49 6.34 -7.24
N TYR A 137 -4.45 7.12 -6.75
CA TYR A 137 -5.40 7.86 -7.58
C TYR A 137 -4.67 8.82 -8.53
N ARG A 138 -3.72 9.60 -7.99
CA ARG A 138 -2.88 10.52 -8.78
C ARG A 138 -2.14 9.79 -9.91
N SER A 139 -1.64 8.60 -9.63
CA SER A 139 -0.96 7.79 -10.65
C SER A 139 -1.87 7.47 -11.83
N TYR A 140 -3.12 7.09 -11.58
CA TYR A 140 -4.06 6.80 -12.65
C TYR A 140 -4.49 8.06 -13.41
N LYS A 141 -4.56 9.20 -12.73
CA LYS A 141 -4.78 10.48 -13.41
C LYS A 141 -3.64 10.82 -14.37
N ILE A 142 -2.41 10.63 -13.91
CA ILE A 142 -1.20 10.86 -14.74
C ILE A 142 -1.21 9.91 -15.95
N LEU A 143 -1.45 8.62 -15.73
CA LEU A 143 -1.42 7.62 -16.80
C LEU A 143 -2.51 7.81 -17.85
N ASN A 144 -3.62 8.43 -17.48
CA ASN A 144 -4.72 8.72 -18.40
C ASN A 144 -4.68 10.14 -18.97
N ASN A 145 -3.58 10.87 -18.75
CA ASN A 145 -3.39 12.24 -19.21
C ASN A 145 -4.51 13.19 -18.78
N GLU A 146 -5.06 12.96 -17.59
CA GLU A 146 -6.12 13.78 -17.03
C GLU A 146 -5.55 14.88 -16.12
N THR A 147 -6.22 16.03 -16.10
CA THR A 147 -5.80 17.15 -15.27
C THR A 147 -6.02 16.86 -13.78
N TYR A 148 -4.97 16.73 -13.01
CA TYR A 148 -4.97 16.55 -11.57
C TYR A 148 -3.59 16.88 -11.00
N HIS A 149 -2.57 16.16 -11.46
CA HIS A 149 -1.18 16.39 -11.05
C HIS A 149 -0.62 17.62 -11.78
N LYS A 150 0.03 18.51 -11.01
CA LYS A 150 0.63 19.74 -11.58
C LYS A 150 2.12 19.80 -11.37
#